data_9f42d8c72cce8bef878fe36c6a645467
#
_entry.id   9f42d8c72cce8bef878fe36c6a645467
#
_cell.length_a   1.000
_cell.length_b   1.000
_cell.length_c   1.000
_cell.angle_alpha   90.00
_cell.angle_beta   90.00
_cell.angle_gamma   90.00
#
_symmetry.space_group_name_H-M   'P 1'
#
loop_
_entity.id
_entity.type
_entity.pdbx_description
1 polymer ?
#
loop_
_entity_poly.entity_id
_entity_poly.type
_entity_poly.pdbx_seq_one_letter_code
_entity_poly.pdbx_strand_id
1 'polypeptide(L)'
;MIAHYLKVAIRNLLKYKVQSIISMVGLAIGLATFALSSIWLKYEMTYDTHWPDAERIYQVGRWEEGKIDKFENRHPVEAVNELKGQYPEVEAVCSIEETGYYINKKSTSYLMVDSTYTQIFPLTILEGTDQFLYQPGMASITESAAKRLFGTTDVLGDSIVGYPNDLVICAILKDGEKHSNNPYDVI
;
A
#
# COMPACT_ATOMS: atom_id res chain seq x y z
N MET A 1 -10.00 31.91 -44.48
CA MET A 1 -9.00 30.89 -44.86
C MET A 1 -9.15 29.57 -44.16
N ILE A 2 -9.28 29.50 -42.82
CA ILE A 2 -9.41 28.25 -42.05
C ILE A 2 -10.56 27.36 -42.53
N ALA A 3 -11.75 27.93 -42.78
CA ALA A 3 -12.92 27.18 -43.27
C ALA A 3 -12.70 26.47 -44.62
N HIS A 4 -11.91 27.05 -45.51
CA HIS A 4 -11.51 26.48 -46.78
C HIS A 4 -10.63 25.25 -46.56
N TYR A 5 -9.60 25.34 -45.72
CA TYR A 5 -8.72 24.21 -45.43
C TYR A 5 -9.46 23.05 -44.75
N LEU A 6 -10.37 23.37 -43.82
CA LEU A 6 -11.19 22.38 -43.17
C LEU A 6 -12.08 21.61 -44.20
N LYS A 7 -12.71 22.35 -45.16
CA LYS A 7 -13.52 21.74 -46.19
C LYS A 7 -12.70 20.83 -47.11
N VAL A 8 -11.50 21.22 -47.45
CA VAL A 8 -10.57 20.39 -48.27
C VAL A 8 -10.14 19.15 -47.50
N ALA A 9 -9.80 19.30 -46.21
CA ALA A 9 -9.41 18.18 -45.33
C ALA A 9 -10.51 17.15 -45.22
N ILE A 10 -11.77 17.54 -44.96
CA ILE A 10 -12.93 16.64 -44.88
C ILE A 10 -13.14 15.93 -46.21
N ARG A 11 -13.06 16.65 -47.33
CA ARG A 11 -13.22 16.04 -48.65
C ARG A 11 -12.14 15.01 -48.94
N ASN A 12 -10.89 15.22 -48.51
CA ASN A 12 -9.80 14.27 -48.69
C ASN A 12 -10.02 13.01 -47.80
N LEU A 13 -10.44 13.18 -46.54
CA LEU A 13 -10.78 12.07 -45.64
C LEU A 13 -11.89 11.20 -46.26
N LEU A 14 -12.90 11.81 -46.84
CA LEU A 14 -14.00 11.10 -47.48
C LEU A 14 -13.62 10.44 -48.83
N LYS A 15 -12.61 11.02 -49.52
CA LYS A 15 -12.10 10.46 -50.79
C LYS A 15 -11.25 9.21 -50.56
N TYR A 16 -10.40 9.24 -49.52
CA TYR A 16 -9.47 8.15 -49.16
C TYR A 16 -9.95 7.39 -47.91
N LYS A 17 -11.17 6.89 -47.95
CA LYS A 17 -11.86 6.30 -46.78
C LYS A 17 -11.04 5.22 -46.04
N VAL A 18 -10.48 4.27 -46.76
CA VAL A 18 -9.74 3.15 -46.15
C VAL A 18 -8.51 3.63 -45.40
N GLN A 19 -7.72 4.48 -46.03
CA GLN A 19 -6.51 5.04 -45.41
C GLN A 19 -6.86 5.93 -44.20
N SER A 20 -7.93 6.72 -44.33
CA SER A 20 -8.39 7.58 -43.21
C SER A 20 -8.88 6.75 -42.05
N ILE A 21 -9.61 5.65 -42.26
CA ILE A 21 -10.06 4.74 -41.22
C ILE A 21 -8.88 4.08 -40.54
N ILE A 22 -7.90 3.55 -41.30
CA ILE A 22 -6.70 2.93 -40.71
C ILE A 22 -5.93 3.94 -39.83
N SER A 23 -5.74 5.16 -40.35
CA SER A 23 -5.05 6.20 -39.59
C SER A 23 -5.81 6.61 -38.33
N MET A 24 -7.14 6.75 -38.41
CA MET A 24 -7.95 7.10 -37.21
C MET A 24 -7.94 5.97 -36.18
N VAL A 25 -8.05 4.72 -36.60
CA VAL A 25 -7.98 3.57 -35.71
C VAL A 25 -6.61 3.48 -35.04
N GLY A 26 -5.54 3.64 -35.83
CA GLY A 26 -4.16 3.64 -35.28
C GLY A 26 -3.96 4.76 -34.27
N LEU A 27 -4.42 5.98 -34.58
CA LEU A 27 -4.34 7.11 -33.65
C LEU A 27 -5.19 6.86 -32.38
N ALA A 28 -6.39 6.34 -32.53
CA ALA A 28 -7.26 6.04 -31.40
C ALA A 28 -6.65 5.01 -30.46
N ILE A 29 -6.07 3.92 -31.00
CA ILE A 29 -5.35 2.91 -30.21
C ILE A 29 -4.13 3.54 -29.52
N GLY A 30 -3.34 4.32 -30.22
CA GLY A 30 -2.17 5.01 -29.65
C GLY A 30 -2.54 5.95 -28.50
N LEU A 31 -3.59 6.76 -28.67
CA LEU A 31 -4.08 7.64 -27.61
C LEU A 31 -4.66 6.87 -26.42
N ALA A 32 -5.38 5.80 -26.67
CA ALA A 32 -5.92 4.95 -25.61
C ALA A 32 -4.80 4.29 -24.79
N THR A 33 -3.80 3.73 -25.47
CA THR A 33 -2.63 3.14 -24.79
C THR A 33 -1.85 4.19 -23.98
N PHE A 34 -1.63 5.36 -24.55
CA PHE A 34 -0.98 6.45 -23.84
C PHE A 34 -1.77 6.88 -22.59
N ALA A 35 -3.09 7.05 -22.71
CA ALA A 35 -3.94 7.43 -21.60
C ALA A 35 -3.90 6.37 -20.48
N LEU A 36 -4.05 5.09 -20.81
CA LEU A 36 -3.97 4.00 -19.85
C LEU A 36 -2.61 3.94 -19.15
N SER A 37 -1.52 4.05 -19.91
CA SER A 37 -0.16 4.06 -19.35
C SER A 37 0.06 5.26 -18.43
N SER A 38 -0.47 6.43 -18.78
CA SER A 38 -0.36 7.64 -17.96
C SER A 38 -1.15 7.52 -16.65
N ILE A 39 -2.34 6.92 -16.70
CA ILE A 39 -3.15 6.66 -15.50
C ILE A 39 -2.44 5.66 -14.60
N TRP A 40 -1.92 4.58 -15.18
CA TRP A 40 -1.15 3.58 -14.44
C TRP A 40 0.09 4.19 -13.78
N LEU A 41 0.88 4.93 -14.52
CA LEU A 41 2.07 5.58 -14.00
C LEU A 41 1.73 6.54 -12.85
N LYS A 42 0.68 7.35 -13.01
CA LYS A 42 0.21 8.23 -11.95
C LYS A 42 -0.21 7.45 -10.71
N TYR A 43 -0.95 6.35 -10.89
CA TYR A 43 -1.36 5.46 -9.80
C TYR A 43 -0.14 4.93 -9.05
N GLU A 44 0.86 4.39 -9.75
CA GLU A 44 2.08 3.86 -9.15
C GLU A 44 2.90 4.92 -8.41
N MET A 45 3.03 6.10 -9.00
CA MET A 45 3.81 7.21 -8.40
C MET A 45 3.13 7.86 -7.19
N THR A 46 1.86 7.57 -6.92
CA THR A 46 1.12 8.11 -5.77
C THR A 46 0.96 7.10 -4.64
N TYR A 47 1.65 5.95 -4.72
CA TYR A 47 1.67 4.98 -3.64
C TYR A 47 2.29 5.59 -2.37
N ASP A 48 1.69 5.29 -1.21
CA ASP A 48 2.16 5.74 0.13
C ASP A 48 2.39 7.25 0.32
N THR A 49 1.99 8.09 -0.63
CA THR A 49 2.17 9.56 -0.52
C THR A 49 1.29 10.22 0.55
N HIS A 50 0.36 9.47 1.13
CA HIS A 50 -0.52 9.94 2.22
C HIS A 50 0.18 9.97 3.58
N TRP A 51 1.33 9.31 3.73
CA TRP A 51 2.06 9.32 4.98
C TRP A 51 2.75 10.67 5.21
N PRO A 52 2.76 11.18 6.46
CA PRO A 52 3.59 12.31 6.80
C PRO A 52 5.05 12.01 6.44
N ASP A 53 5.73 12.98 5.87
CA ASP A 53 7.14 12.86 5.49
C ASP A 53 7.47 11.68 4.56
N ALA A 54 6.51 11.26 3.70
CA ALA A 54 6.68 10.13 2.79
C ALA A 54 7.98 10.19 1.96
N GLU A 55 8.43 11.40 1.59
CA GLU A 55 9.68 11.62 0.85
C GLU A 55 10.95 11.29 1.67
N ARG A 56 10.81 11.11 2.99
CA ARG A 56 11.91 10.80 3.93
C ARG A 56 11.85 9.38 4.45
N ILE A 57 10.86 8.60 4.01
CA ILE A 57 10.70 7.20 4.40
C ILE A 57 11.41 6.32 3.38
N TYR A 58 12.33 5.50 3.88
CA TYR A 58 13.14 4.60 3.05
C TYR A 58 13.01 3.17 3.55
N GLN A 59 12.83 2.24 2.64
CA GLN A 59 12.91 0.83 2.94
C GLN A 59 14.38 0.39 2.91
N VAL A 60 14.84 -0.19 4.01
CA VAL A 60 16.19 -0.75 4.10
C VAL A 60 16.20 -2.14 3.52
N GLY A 61 17.17 -2.43 2.67
CA GLY A 61 17.37 -3.75 2.08
C GLY A 61 18.83 -4.10 1.97
N ARG A 62 19.13 -5.38 1.82
CA ARG A 62 20.48 -5.90 1.62
C ARG A 62 20.61 -6.48 0.22
N TRP A 63 21.70 -6.14 -0.43
CA TRP A 63 22.11 -6.81 -1.66
C TRP A 63 22.88 -8.08 -1.34
N GLU A 64 22.44 -9.22 -1.87
CA GLU A 64 23.21 -10.46 -1.76
C GLU A 64 24.34 -10.45 -2.80
N GLU A 65 25.59 -10.56 -2.35
CA GLU A 65 26.75 -10.54 -3.21
C GLU A 65 26.68 -11.69 -4.23
N GLY A 66 26.79 -11.36 -5.53
CA GLY A 66 26.70 -12.33 -6.63
C GLY A 66 25.32 -12.56 -7.23
N LYS A 67 24.26 -11.90 -6.73
CA LYS A 67 22.92 -11.93 -7.31
C LYS A 67 22.47 -10.52 -7.66
N ILE A 68 22.53 -10.16 -8.93
CA ILE A 68 22.28 -8.80 -9.44
C ILE A 68 20.83 -8.31 -9.20
N ASP A 69 19.87 -9.23 -8.95
CA ASP A 69 18.45 -8.91 -8.92
C ASP A 69 17.71 -9.29 -7.62
N LYS A 70 18.41 -9.60 -6.55
CA LYS A 70 17.76 -9.93 -5.27
C LYS A 70 18.04 -8.87 -4.21
N PHE A 71 17.13 -7.91 -4.14
CA PHE A 71 16.99 -7.06 -2.98
C PHE A 71 16.21 -7.83 -1.92
N GLU A 72 16.86 -8.21 -0.83
CA GLU A 72 16.21 -8.81 0.32
C GLU A 72 15.84 -7.71 1.32
N ASN A 73 14.55 -7.60 1.62
CA ASN A 73 14.01 -6.68 2.62
C ASN A 73 13.82 -7.34 4.00
N ARG A 74 14.25 -8.60 4.17
CA ARG A 74 14.23 -9.29 5.45
C ARG A 74 15.54 -9.07 6.18
N HIS A 75 15.47 -8.44 7.33
CA HIS A 75 16.60 -8.18 8.21
C HIS A 75 16.36 -8.74 9.60
N PRO A 76 17.41 -9.20 10.30
CA PRO A 76 17.33 -9.46 11.72
C PRO A 76 16.90 -8.17 12.46
N VAL A 77 16.10 -8.31 13.50
CA VAL A 77 15.61 -7.16 14.32
C VAL A 77 16.77 -6.37 14.91
N GLU A 78 17.90 -7.04 15.17
CA GLU A 78 19.14 -6.43 15.68
C GLU A 78 19.70 -5.37 14.72
N ALA A 79 19.58 -5.58 13.41
CA ALA A 79 20.05 -4.62 12.40
C ALA A 79 19.28 -3.29 12.45
N VAL A 80 18.03 -3.31 12.88
CA VAL A 80 17.19 -2.12 13.04
C VAL A 80 17.75 -1.23 14.16
N ASN A 81 18.15 -1.86 15.27
CA ASN A 81 18.72 -1.13 16.43
C ASN A 81 20.12 -0.56 16.13
N GLU A 82 20.92 -1.26 15.33
CA GLU A 82 22.23 -0.78 14.90
C GLU A 82 22.13 0.46 14.02
N LEU A 83 21.18 0.50 13.08
CA LEU A 83 20.99 1.65 12.19
C LEU A 83 20.71 2.95 12.98
N LYS A 84 19.82 2.90 13.96
CA LYS A 84 19.48 4.07 14.79
C LYS A 84 20.66 4.57 15.62
N GLY A 85 21.56 3.66 16.04
CA GLY A 85 22.73 4.01 16.86
C GLY A 85 23.93 4.51 16.09
N GLN A 86 24.07 4.13 14.81
CA GLN A 86 25.28 4.40 14.00
C GLN A 86 25.16 5.65 13.12
N TYR A 87 23.94 6.03 12.73
CA TYR A 87 23.71 7.10 11.76
C TYR A 87 22.85 8.22 12.37
N PRO A 88 23.44 9.40 12.65
CA PRO A 88 22.71 10.54 13.22
C PRO A 88 21.56 11.06 12.34
N GLU A 89 21.63 10.80 11.04
CA GLU A 89 20.63 11.21 10.05
C GLU A 89 19.36 10.34 10.12
N VAL A 90 19.43 9.18 10.79
CA VAL A 90 18.31 8.27 10.99
C VAL A 90 17.50 8.68 12.20
N GLU A 91 16.36 9.29 12.00
CA GLU A 91 15.50 9.80 13.07
C GLU A 91 14.70 8.68 13.77
N ALA A 92 14.13 7.78 12.96
CA ALA A 92 13.37 6.63 13.44
C ALA A 92 13.59 5.41 12.54
N VAL A 93 13.50 4.24 13.14
CA VAL A 93 13.53 2.95 12.39
C VAL A 93 12.44 2.09 12.99
N CYS A 94 11.67 1.41 12.14
CA CYS A 94 10.71 0.40 12.59
C CYS A 94 10.87 -0.90 11.79
N SER A 95 10.51 -2.00 12.43
CA SER A 95 10.41 -3.31 11.79
C SER A 95 8.95 -3.57 11.42
N ILE A 96 8.74 -4.06 10.20
CA ILE A 96 7.42 -4.40 9.68
C ILE A 96 7.52 -5.80 9.07
N GLU A 97 6.68 -6.72 9.52
CA GLU A 97 6.53 -8.03 8.88
C GLU A 97 5.06 -8.21 8.50
N GLU A 98 4.82 -8.30 7.19
CA GLU A 98 3.50 -8.58 6.64
C GLU A 98 3.30 -10.09 6.52
N THR A 99 2.17 -10.57 7.02
CA THR A 99 1.77 -11.97 6.88
C THR A 99 0.26 -12.07 6.71
N GLY A 100 -0.19 -13.13 6.07
CA GLY A 100 -1.60 -13.39 5.83
C GLY A 100 -2.08 -14.64 6.53
N TYR A 101 -3.18 -14.55 7.27
CA TYR A 101 -3.83 -15.68 7.91
C TYR A 101 -5.30 -15.76 7.54
N TYR A 102 -5.89 -16.92 7.80
CA TYR A 102 -7.33 -17.13 7.64
C TYR A 102 -8.00 -17.14 9.00
N ILE A 103 -8.84 -16.13 9.26
CA ILE A 103 -9.73 -16.11 10.43
C ILE A 103 -11.14 -16.38 9.93
N ASN A 104 -11.82 -17.36 10.53
CA ASN A 104 -13.19 -17.74 10.13
C ASN A 104 -13.31 -17.98 8.60
N LYS A 105 -12.29 -18.61 7.99
CA LYS A 105 -12.17 -18.87 6.55
C LYS A 105 -12.08 -17.61 5.67
N LYS A 106 -11.84 -16.44 6.26
CA LYS A 106 -11.63 -15.18 5.55
C LYS A 106 -10.16 -14.82 5.60
N SER A 107 -9.59 -14.46 4.46
CA SER A 107 -8.21 -13.95 4.37
C SER A 107 -8.11 -12.65 5.15
N THR A 108 -7.06 -12.53 5.95
CA THR A 108 -6.83 -11.41 6.86
C THR A 108 -5.35 -11.04 6.79
N SER A 109 -5.05 -9.78 6.56
CA SER A 109 -3.69 -9.25 6.53
C SER A 109 -3.27 -8.85 7.94
N TYR A 110 -2.17 -9.41 8.39
CA TYR A 110 -1.53 -9.05 9.65
C TYR A 110 -0.27 -8.26 9.38
N LEU A 111 -0.12 -7.21 10.14
CA LEU A 111 1.11 -6.41 10.15
C LEU A 111 1.74 -6.53 11.55
N MET A 112 2.81 -7.30 11.65
CA MET A 112 3.58 -7.36 12.89
C MET A 112 4.58 -6.21 12.89
N VAL A 113 4.49 -5.36 13.90
CA VAL A 113 5.26 -4.12 14.01
C VAL A 113 5.93 -4.02 15.38
N ASP A 114 6.98 -3.23 15.45
CA ASP A 114 7.56 -2.84 16.73
C ASP A 114 6.91 -1.55 17.28
N SER A 115 7.24 -1.21 18.51
CA SER A 115 6.68 -0.05 19.22
C SER A 115 7.06 1.31 18.60
N THR A 116 8.01 1.34 17.68
CA THR A 116 8.44 2.57 16.98
C THR A 116 7.63 2.83 15.69
N TYR A 117 6.82 1.88 15.27
CA TYR A 117 6.02 1.95 14.04
C TYR A 117 5.21 3.25 13.95
N THR A 118 4.52 3.64 15.02
CA THR A 118 3.67 4.83 15.03
C THR A 118 4.42 6.16 14.96
N GLN A 119 5.75 6.15 15.14
CA GLN A 119 6.59 7.34 14.95
C GLN A 119 6.74 7.66 13.46
N ILE A 120 6.66 6.64 12.59
CA ILE A 120 6.79 6.76 11.13
C ILE A 120 5.41 6.71 10.47
N PHE A 121 4.56 5.80 10.92
CA PHE A 121 3.22 5.52 10.37
C PHE A 121 2.15 5.78 11.43
N PRO A 122 1.66 7.02 11.57
CA PRO A 122 0.67 7.36 12.58
C PRO A 122 -0.65 6.63 12.35
N LEU A 123 -1.18 6.02 13.41
CA LEU A 123 -2.45 5.30 13.41
C LEU A 123 -3.53 6.12 14.09
N THR A 124 -4.76 6.01 13.59
CA THR A 124 -5.93 6.60 14.25
C THR A 124 -6.69 5.53 15.02
N ILE A 125 -6.59 5.54 16.34
CA ILE A 125 -7.37 4.68 17.22
C ILE A 125 -8.77 5.29 17.36
N LEU A 126 -9.80 4.54 16.99
CA LEU A 126 -11.21 4.92 17.14
C LEU A 126 -11.73 4.57 18.54
N GLU A 127 -11.30 3.41 19.07
CA GLU A 127 -11.71 2.91 20.36
C GLU A 127 -10.61 2.01 20.95
N GLY A 128 -10.48 1.97 22.28
CA GLY A 128 -9.50 1.15 22.97
C GLY A 128 -8.18 1.88 23.27
N THR A 129 -7.08 1.13 23.31
CA THR A 129 -5.75 1.63 23.72
C THR A 129 -4.65 1.15 22.78
N ASP A 130 -3.48 1.77 22.85
CA ASP A 130 -2.28 1.43 22.07
C ASP A 130 -1.45 0.26 22.65
N GLN A 131 -2.03 -0.53 23.56
CA GLN A 131 -1.36 -1.65 24.22
C GLN A 131 -0.81 -2.69 23.25
N PHE A 132 -1.43 -2.84 22.06
CA PHE A 132 -0.95 -3.74 21.00
C PHE A 132 0.49 -3.44 20.54
N LEU A 133 1.00 -2.23 20.75
CA LEU A 133 2.38 -1.87 20.42
C LEU A 133 3.40 -2.28 21.51
N TYR A 134 2.96 -2.57 22.72
CA TYR A 134 3.85 -2.74 23.87
C TYR A 134 3.64 -4.05 24.62
N GLN A 135 2.47 -4.68 24.48
CA GLN A 135 2.13 -5.89 25.25
C GLN A 135 1.97 -7.09 24.29
N PRO A 136 2.81 -8.13 24.45
CA PRO A 136 2.62 -9.38 23.69
C PRO A 136 1.25 -9.99 23.92
N GLY A 137 0.63 -10.51 22.86
CA GLY A 137 -0.69 -11.09 22.92
C GLY A 137 -1.84 -10.10 22.76
N MET A 138 -1.56 -8.81 22.63
CA MET A 138 -2.54 -7.79 22.27
C MET A 138 -2.48 -7.48 20.78
N ALA A 139 -3.63 -7.13 20.21
CA ALA A 139 -3.74 -6.74 18.81
C ALA A 139 -4.74 -5.59 18.66
N SER A 140 -4.59 -4.85 17.58
CA SER A 140 -5.59 -3.93 17.08
C SER A 140 -6.24 -4.49 15.81
N ILE A 141 -7.46 -4.07 15.52
CA ILE A 141 -8.18 -4.46 14.31
C ILE A 141 -8.79 -3.23 13.64
N THR A 142 -8.81 -3.20 12.31
CA THR A 142 -9.50 -2.12 11.60
C THR A 142 -11.02 -2.25 11.70
N GLU A 143 -11.74 -1.13 11.57
CA GLU A 143 -13.20 -1.12 11.65
C GLU A 143 -13.85 -2.03 10.60
N SER A 144 -13.35 -2.01 9.36
CA SER A 144 -13.84 -2.86 8.28
C SER A 144 -13.52 -4.34 8.50
N ALA A 145 -12.35 -4.66 9.05
CA ALA A 145 -11.99 -6.03 9.39
C ALA A 145 -12.83 -6.58 10.54
N ALA A 146 -13.10 -5.78 11.58
CA ALA A 146 -14.00 -6.15 12.67
C ALA A 146 -15.40 -6.51 12.14
N LYS A 147 -16.00 -5.64 11.32
CA LYS A 147 -17.29 -5.92 10.66
C LYS A 147 -17.24 -7.15 9.77
N ARG A 148 -16.16 -7.35 9.04
CA ARG A 148 -15.99 -8.48 8.12
C ARG A 148 -15.81 -9.81 8.84
N LEU A 149 -15.04 -9.85 9.93
CA LEU A 149 -14.66 -11.08 10.64
C LEU A 149 -15.67 -11.47 11.71
N PHE A 150 -16.16 -10.49 12.47
CA PHE A 150 -17.03 -10.69 13.63
C PHE A 150 -18.49 -10.26 13.39
N GLY A 151 -18.77 -9.47 12.35
CA GLY A 151 -20.10 -8.94 12.06
C GLY A 151 -20.48 -7.69 12.86
N THR A 152 -19.60 -7.20 13.73
CA THR A 152 -19.80 -6.03 14.60
C THR A 152 -18.46 -5.29 14.77
N THR A 153 -18.53 -4.06 15.25
CA THR A 153 -17.35 -3.30 15.72
C THR A 153 -17.15 -3.39 17.24
N ASP A 154 -18.11 -3.90 17.96
CA ASP A 154 -18.00 -4.13 19.40
C ASP A 154 -17.27 -5.47 19.65
N VAL A 155 -15.95 -5.42 19.55
CA VAL A 155 -15.05 -6.59 19.62
C VAL A 155 -13.86 -6.38 20.58
N LEU A 156 -13.87 -5.29 21.35
CA LEU A 156 -12.82 -5.06 22.36
C LEU A 156 -12.88 -6.16 23.43
N GLY A 157 -11.72 -6.78 23.68
CA GLY A 157 -11.59 -7.91 24.60
C GLY A 157 -11.88 -9.28 23.97
N ASP A 158 -12.39 -9.32 22.74
CA ASP A 158 -12.54 -10.59 22.01
C ASP A 158 -11.19 -11.13 21.59
N SER A 159 -11.12 -12.46 21.41
CA SER A 159 -9.90 -13.12 20.98
C SER A 159 -9.93 -13.43 19.49
N ILE A 160 -8.83 -13.11 18.83
CA ILE A 160 -8.50 -13.60 17.49
C ILE A 160 -7.77 -14.93 17.67
N VAL A 161 -8.45 -16.04 17.38
CA VAL A 161 -7.83 -17.36 17.41
C VAL A 161 -7.03 -17.57 16.13
N GLY A 162 -5.72 -17.71 16.24
CA GLY A 162 -4.85 -17.82 15.08
C GLY A 162 -3.41 -18.21 15.40
N TYR A 163 -2.61 -18.26 14.36
CA TYR A 163 -1.19 -18.58 14.44
C TYR A 163 -0.37 -17.28 14.60
N PRO A 164 0.71 -17.24 15.40
CA PRO A 164 1.22 -18.33 16.24
C PRO A 164 0.56 -18.46 17.61
N ASN A 165 -0.19 -17.47 18.06
CA ASN A 165 -0.88 -17.46 19.35
C ASN A 165 -2.23 -16.75 19.21
N ASP A 166 -3.10 -16.96 20.19
CA ASP A 166 -4.34 -16.20 20.30
C ASP A 166 -4.01 -14.76 20.73
N LEU A 167 -4.65 -13.81 20.07
CA LEU A 167 -4.46 -12.38 20.32
C LEU A 167 -5.76 -11.79 20.88
N VAL A 168 -5.64 -10.88 21.85
CA VAL A 168 -6.79 -10.14 22.40
C VAL A 168 -6.88 -8.77 21.75
N ILE A 169 -8.05 -8.43 21.22
CA ILE A 169 -8.29 -7.14 20.60
C ILE A 169 -8.36 -6.05 21.68
N CYS A 170 -7.41 -5.13 21.66
CA CYS A 170 -7.37 -4.00 22.60
C CYS A 170 -7.65 -2.64 21.95
N ALA A 171 -7.71 -2.58 20.63
CA ALA A 171 -8.02 -1.36 19.91
C ALA A 171 -8.74 -1.60 18.59
N ILE A 172 -9.61 -0.65 18.24
CA ILE A 172 -10.22 -0.54 16.90
C ILE A 172 -9.58 0.64 16.20
N LEU A 173 -9.02 0.38 15.04
CA LEU A 173 -8.36 1.39 14.22
C LEU A 173 -9.29 1.87 13.10
N LYS A 174 -9.09 3.11 12.69
CA LYS A 174 -9.58 3.59 11.40
C LYS A 174 -8.94 2.75 10.28
N ASP A 175 -9.72 2.45 9.26
CA ASP A 175 -9.21 1.74 8.08
C ASP A 175 -8.02 2.49 7.46
N GLY A 176 -6.97 1.76 7.12
CA GLY A 176 -5.83 2.27 6.40
C GLY A 176 -6.17 2.70 4.98
N GLU A 177 -5.32 3.51 4.38
CA GLU A 177 -5.48 3.89 2.99
C GLU A 177 -5.25 2.67 2.09
N LYS A 178 -6.15 2.49 1.09
CA LYS A 178 -6.08 1.35 0.16
C LYS A 178 -4.88 1.41 -0.78
N HIS A 179 -4.32 2.60 -0.95
CA HIS A 179 -3.19 2.87 -1.82
C HIS A 179 -1.90 2.93 -1.02
N SER A 180 -1.61 1.84 -0.32
CA SER A 180 -0.43 1.67 0.54
C SER A 180 0.21 0.31 0.30
N ASN A 181 1.53 0.27 0.47
CA ASN A 181 2.34 -0.95 0.41
C ASN A 181 2.18 -1.82 1.66
N ASN A 182 1.62 -1.27 2.74
CA ASN A 182 1.41 -1.97 4.00
C ASN A 182 -0.09 -2.03 4.35
N PRO A 183 -0.92 -2.75 3.57
CA PRO A 183 -2.32 -2.93 3.91
C PRO A 183 -2.43 -3.85 5.12
N TYR A 184 -3.26 -3.49 6.08
CA TYR A 184 -3.49 -4.29 7.29
C TYR A 184 -4.95 -4.37 7.66
N ASP A 185 -5.34 -5.51 8.19
CA ASP A 185 -6.60 -5.75 8.88
C ASP A 185 -6.37 -5.76 10.41
N VAL A 186 -5.23 -6.33 10.82
CA VAL A 186 -4.81 -6.51 12.22
C VAL A 186 -3.35 -6.07 12.37
N ILE A 187 -3.05 -5.35 13.44
CA ILE A 187 -1.71 -4.98 13.88
C ILE A 187 -1.47 -5.50 15.30
#